data_8b09c1a81aa9f84182edaba505c7295f
#
_entry.id   8b09c1a81aa9f84182edaba505c7295f
#
_cell.length_a   1.000
_cell.length_b   1.000
_cell.length_c   1.000
_cell.angle_alpha   90.00
_cell.angle_beta   90.00
_cell.angle_gamma   90.00
#
_symmetry.space_group_name_H-M   'P 1'
#
loop_
_entity.id
_entity.type
_entity.pdbx_description
1 polymer ?
#
loop_
_entity_poly.entity_id
_entity_poly.type
_entity_poly.pdbx_seq_one_letter_code
_entity_poly.pdbx_strand_id
1 'polypeptide(L)'
;MKKILLAGLSAIALLALTGCGSTAGVTSPDGKFIITENSGVVGYYTFSEEITDSLEVADHSGNDIPVYTAALDGSELDEGYEGDGLYFNGNDEYITLDPSVLDGDGFTFAAWLNPESWRVWSRVLDIGNQKEDLWIGMDWSTRMLRMDVLGAKGSVSVLAPLPKIGEWTHLAATIDGGVAKLYINGKLTQRIPCRVKPADIGANVQGIYVGASNWPDPLFHGVMDNILVANRALSGSEIAAVYKGVVAFDEAE
;
A
#
# COMPACT_ATOMS: atom_id res chain seq x y z
N MET A 1 -44.91 -21.34 -18.41
CA MET A 1 -44.90 -20.14 -17.55
C MET A 1 -43.48 -20.00 -16.99
N LYS A 2 -42.68 -19.14 -17.59
CA LYS A 2 -41.31 -18.84 -17.13
C LYS A 2 -41.39 -17.69 -16.12
N LYS A 3 -40.97 -17.92 -14.87
CA LYS A 3 -40.80 -16.86 -13.88
C LYS A 3 -39.52 -16.11 -14.19
N ILE A 4 -39.62 -14.83 -14.52
CA ILE A 4 -38.53 -13.90 -14.63
C ILE A 4 -38.21 -13.43 -13.22
N LEU A 5 -37.03 -13.78 -12.70
CA LEU A 5 -36.47 -13.14 -11.49
C LEU A 5 -35.93 -11.78 -11.92
N LEU A 6 -36.55 -10.71 -11.43
CA LEU A 6 -35.92 -9.37 -11.46
C LEU A 6 -34.88 -9.35 -10.36
N ALA A 7 -33.60 -9.27 -10.76
CA ALA A 7 -32.53 -8.85 -9.89
C ALA A 7 -32.66 -7.33 -9.68
N GLY A 8 -32.85 -6.94 -8.41
CA GLY A 8 -32.93 -5.52 -8.04
C GLY A 8 -31.55 -4.90 -8.11
N LEU A 9 -31.33 -4.01 -9.09
CA LEU A 9 -30.23 -3.05 -9.05
C LEU A 9 -30.50 -2.08 -7.88
N SER A 10 -29.70 -2.16 -6.84
CA SER A 10 -29.59 -1.09 -5.85
C SER A 10 -28.76 0.02 -6.47
N ALA A 11 -29.43 1.04 -7.02
CA ALA A 11 -28.75 2.27 -7.45
C ALA A 11 -28.15 2.95 -6.20
N ILE A 12 -26.86 2.94 -6.08
CA ILE A 12 -26.14 3.79 -5.13
C ILE A 12 -26.31 5.23 -5.63
N ALA A 13 -27.11 6.02 -4.92
CA ALA A 13 -27.28 7.43 -5.23
C ALA A 13 -25.98 8.17 -4.93
N LEU A 14 -25.20 8.44 -5.95
CA LEU A 14 -24.03 9.33 -5.87
C LEU A 14 -24.55 10.75 -5.57
N LEU A 15 -24.46 11.20 -4.33
CA LEU A 15 -24.70 12.60 -4.00
C LEU A 15 -23.51 13.41 -4.51
N ALA A 16 -23.67 14.01 -5.69
CA ALA A 16 -22.73 15.00 -6.19
C ALA A 16 -22.75 16.23 -5.27
N LEU A 17 -21.83 16.29 -4.34
CA LEU A 17 -21.50 17.50 -3.59
C LEU A 17 -20.65 18.41 -4.47
N THR A 18 -21.29 19.28 -5.24
CA THR A 18 -20.63 20.43 -5.88
C THR A 18 -20.25 21.45 -4.79
N GLY A 19 -19.05 21.31 -4.27
CA GLY A 19 -18.47 22.23 -3.29
C GLY A 19 -16.97 22.32 -3.52
N CYS A 20 -16.49 23.52 -3.69
CA CYS A 20 -15.12 23.98 -3.85
C CYS A 20 -14.06 23.08 -3.18
N GLY A 21 -13.20 22.46 -3.99
CA GLY A 21 -11.82 22.12 -3.70
C GLY A 21 -11.45 21.48 -2.35
N SER A 22 -12.08 20.37 -1.95
CA SER A 22 -11.47 19.51 -0.92
C SER A 22 -11.26 18.12 -1.55
N THR A 23 -10.00 17.69 -1.61
CA THR A 23 -9.58 16.33 -1.93
C THR A 23 -9.87 15.38 -0.74
N ALA A 24 -11.08 15.45 -0.18
CA ALA A 24 -11.49 14.51 0.85
C ALA A 24 -11.90 13.21 0.14
N GLY A 25 -11.26 12.10 0.48
CA GLY A 25 -11.63 10.79 -0.03
C GLY A 25 -13.10 10.51 0.24
N VAL A 26 -13.77 9.93 -0.74
CA VAL A 26 -15.18 9.53 -0.64
C VAL A 26 -15.23 8.25 0.18
N THR A 27 -16.21 8.14 1.07
CA THR A 27 -16.44 6.90 1.84
C THR A 27 -17.82 6.34 1.55
N SER A 28 -17.91 5.01 1.50
CA SER A 28 -19.17 4.29 1.39
C SER A 28 -20.04 4.44 2.66
N PRO A 29 -21.32 4.10 2.62
CA PRO A 29 -22.20 4.17 3.80
C PRO A 29 -21.73 3.35 5.00
N ASP A 30 -21.02 2.25 4.78
CA ASP A 30 -20.39 1.41 5.81
C ASP A 30 -18.98 1.91 6.22
N GLY A 31 -18.53 3.00 5.60
CA GLY A 31 -17.32 3.72 5.96
C GLY A 31 -16.03 3.18 5.35
N LYS A 32 -16.11 2.39 4.27
CA LYS A 32 -14.98 1.97 3.45
C LYS A 32 -14.48 3.14 2.59
N PHE A 33 -13.23 3.08 2.19
CA PHE A 33 -12.64 4.04 1.26
C PHE A 33 -13.09 3.73 -0.17
N ILE A 34 -13.55 4.72 -0.91
CA ILE A 34 -13.93 4.57 -2.32
C ILE A 34 -12.83 5.16 -3.19
N ILE A 35 -12.31 4.36 -4.12
CA ILE A 35 -11.38 4.84 -5.14
C ILE A 35 -12.18 5.62 -6.19
N THR A 36 -11.72 6.83 -6.49
CA THR A 36 -12.28 7.71 -7.53
C THR A 36 -11.12 8.35 -8.28
N GLU A 37 -11.36 8.94 -9.46
CA GLU A 37 -10.36 9.69 -10.23
C GLU A 37 -9.59 10.74 -9.40
N ASN A 38 -10.22 11.30 -8.36
CA ASN A 38 -9.64 12.33 -7.52
C ASN A 38 -9.12 11.80 -6.18
N SER A 39 -9.14 10.49 -5.96
CA SER A 39 -8.68 9.87 -4.72
C SER A 39 -7.17 9.98 -4.52
N GLY A 40 -6.42 10.16 -5.62
CA GLY A 40 -4.96 10.13 -5.64
C GLY A 40 -4.39 8.72 -5.48
N VAL A 41 -5.24 7.68 -5.47
CA VAL A 41 -4.77 6.29 -5.54
C VAL A 41 -4.25 6.04 -6.94
N VAL A 42 -3.05 5.50 -7.04
CA VAL A 42 -2.34 5.22 -8.30
C VAL A 42 -2.12 3.73 -8.52
N GLY A 43 -2.37 2.90 -7.51
CA GLY A 43 -2.36 1.44 -7.61
C GLY A 43 -3.15 0.82 -6.46
N TYR A 44 -3.95 -0.21 -6.76
CA TYR A 44 -4.65 -1.04 -5.79
C TYR A 44 -4.68 -2.49 -6.25
N TYR A 45 -4.08 -3.38 -5.46
CA TYR A 45 -3.81 -4.78 -5.83
C TYR A 45 -4.38 -5.72 -4.78
N THR A 46 -5.35 -6.55 -5.18
CA THR A 46 -6.11 -7.44 -4.27
C THR A 46 -5.68 -8.90 -4.35
N PHE A 47 -4.94 -9.30 -5.41
CA PHE A 47 -4.53 -10.69 -5.67
C PHE A 47 -5.69 -11.71 -5.78
N SER A 48 -6.93 -11.25 -5.80
CA SER A 48 -8.13 -12.11 -5.89
C SER A 48 -8.38 -12.65 -7.29
N GLU A 49 -7.61 -12.21 -8.28
CA GLU A 49 -7.63 -12.71 -9.66
C GLU A 49 -6.43 -13.62 -9.91
N GLU A 50 -6.62 -14.57 -10.82
CA GLU A 50 -5.55 -15.49 -11.23
C GLU A 50 -4.35 -14.69 -11.79
N ILE A 51 -3.17 -14.86 -11.18
CA ILE A 51 -1.93 -14.30 -11.70
C ILE A 51 -1.62 -15.04 -13.01
N THR A 52 -1.56 -14.30 -14.11
CA THR A 52 -1.36 -14.87 -15.44
C THR A 52 0.08 -15.33 -15.64
N ASP A 53 0.32 -16.11 -16.71
CA ASP A 53 1.69 -16.54 -17.12
C ASP A 53 2.67 -15.36 -17.32
N SER A 54 2.17 -14.13 -17.43
CA SER A 54 2.99 -12.90 -17.51
C SER A 54 3.51 -12.41 -16.17
N LEU A 55 3.11 -13.03 -15.06
CA LEU A 55 3.42 -12.59 -13.68
C LEU A 55 2.91 -11.18 -13.38
N GLU A 56 1.85 -10.77 -14.05
CA GLU A 56 1.19 -9.49 -13.92
C GLU A 56 0.04 -9.58 -12.91
N VAL A 57 -0.01 -8.63 -11.98
CA VAL A 57 -1.11 -8.47 -11.03
C VAL A 57 -1.96 -7.28 -11.45
N ALA A 58 -3.28 -7.49 -11.56
CA ALA A 58 -4.23 -6.47 -11.99
C ALA A 58 -4.26 -5.27 -11.02
N ASP A 59 -4.37 -4.07 -11.60
CA ASP A 59 -4.58 -2.82 -10.87
C ASP A 59 -6.05 -2.43 -10.85
N HIS A 60 -6.65 -2.40 -9.68
CA HIS A 60 -8.05 -2.01 -9.45
C HIS A 60 -8.22 -0.52 -9.09
N SER A 61 -7.19 0.30 -9.28
CA SER A 61 -7.24 1.75 -9.02
C SER A 61 -7.89 2.56 -10.14
N GLY A 62 -8.09 1.95 -11.32
CA GLY A 62 -8.56 2.62 -12.53
C GLY A 62 -7.46 3.34 -13.32
N ASN A 63 -6.18 3.21 -12.93
CA ASN A 63 -5.05 3.81 -13.66
C ASN A 63 -4.38 2.84 -14.63
N ASP A 64 -4.74 1.56 -14.57
CA ASP A 64 -4.20 0.50 -15.44
C ASP A 64 -2.65 0.42 -15.36
N ILE A 65 -2.15 0.45 -14.12
CA ILE A 65 -0.71 0.34 -13.81
C ILE A 65 -0.45 -1.02 -13.16
N PRO A 66 -0.30 -2.08 -13.95
CA PRO A 66 -0.05 -3.40 -13.41
C PRO A 66 1.32 -3.45 -12.72
N VAL A 67 1.45 -4.33 -11.75
CA VAL A 67 2.73 -4.64 -11.13
C VAL A 67 3.23 -5.99 -11.58
N TYR A 68 4.54 -6.14 -11.58
CA TYR A 68 5.18 -7.38 -11.95
C TYR A 68 5.81 -8.00 -10.72
N THR A 69 5.58 -9.27 -10.57
CA THR A 69 6.16 -10.07 -9.50
C THR A 69 7.44 -10.73 -9.99
N ALA A 70 8.41 -10.89 -9.10
CA ALA A 70 9.64 -11.62 -9.38
C ALA A 70 9.57 -13.02 -8.78
N ALA A 71 10.12 -13.99 -9.51
CA ALA A 71 10.29 -15.37 -9.09
C ALA A 71 8.99 -16.14 -8.78
N LEU A 72 7.81 -15.62 -9.15
CA LEU A 72 6.55 -16.32 -8.96
C LEU A 72 6.38 -17.42 -10.01
N ASP A 73 5.92 -18.58 -9.61
CA ASP A 73 5.59 -19.71 -10.48
C ASP A 73 4.08 -20.05 -10.50
N GLY A 74 3.25 -19.22 -9.84
CA GLY A 74 1.82 -19.37 -9.73
C GLY A 74 1.36 -20.14 -8.48
N SER A 75 2.28 -20.53 -7.60
CA SER A 75 1.97 -21.24 -6.34
C SER A 75 1.94 -20.31 -5.12
N GLU A 76 2.13 -19.01 -5.33
CA GLU A 76 2.36 -18.02 -4.28
C GLU A 76 1.08 -17.34 -3.78
N LEU A 77 -0.08 -17.70 -4.33
CA LEU A 77 -1.35 -17.29 -3.73
C LEU A 77 -1.64 -18.15 -2.50
N ASP A 78 -1.91 -17.52 -1.39
CA ASP A 78 -2.30 -18.13 -0.13
C ASP A 78 -3.57 -17.45 0.40
N GLU A 79 -4.13 -17.92 1.51
CA GLU A 79 -5.29 -17.30 2.14
C GLU A 79 -4.98 -15.85 2.52
N GLY A 80 -5.65 -14.90 1.83
CA GLY A 80 -5.51 -13.46 2.03
C GLY A 80 -6.25 -12.93 3.27
N TYR A 81 -6.23 -11.63 3.46
CA TYR A 81 -7.09 -10.96 4.42
C TYR A 81 -8.55 -10.98 3.92
N GLU A 82 -8.76 -10.75 2.62
CA GLU A 82 -10.02 -10.93 1.90
C GLU A 82 -9.71 -11.72 0.60
N GLY A 83 -10.26 -12.93 0.45
CA GLY A 83 -9.95 -13.77 -0.71
C GLY A 83 -8.52 -14.32 -0.68
N ASP A 84 -7.80 -14.17 -1.78
CA ASP A 84 -6.41 -14.59 -1.90
C ASP A 84 -5.47 -13.42 -1.61
N GLY A 85 -4.26 -13.74 -1.16
CA GLY A 85 -3.17 -12.82 -0.93
C GLY A 85 -1.88 -13.31 -1.58
N LEU A 86 -0.90 -12.45 -1.76
CA LEU A 86 0.39 -12.83 -2.30
C LEU A 86 1.32 -13.29 -1.19
N TYR A 87 1.80 -14.52 -1.30
CA TYR A 87 2.82 -15.08 -0.43
C TYR A 87 4.22 -14.66 -0.88
N PHE A 88 5.05 -14.30 0.06
CA PHE A 88 6.46 -13.94 -0.10
C PHE A 88 7.30 -14.95 0.68
N ASN A 89 8.10 -15.75 -0.01
CA ASN A 89 8.91 -16.83 0.58
C ASN A 89 10.14 -16.32 1.38
N GLY A 90 10.39 -15.00 1.30
CA GLY A 90 11.51 -14.37 1.97
C GLY A 90 12.88 -14.60 1.34
N ASN A 91 12.96 -15.15 0.13
CA ASN A 91 14.22 -15.45 -0.55
C ASN A 91 14.38 -14.68 -1.86
N ASP A 92 13.39 -14.72 -2.76
CA ASP A 92 13.49 -14.18 -4.11
C ASP A 92 12.16 -13.58 -4.64
N GLU A 93 11.06 -13.73 -3.92
CA GLU A 93 9.75 -13.17 -4.29
C GLU A 93 9.57 -11.74 -3.81
N TYR A 94 9.20 -10.87 -4.72
CA TYR A 94 8.90 -9.45 -4.45
C TYR A 94 8.08 -8.84 -5.59
N ILE A 95 7.53 -7.66 -5.35
CA ILE A 95 6.83 -6.84 -6.35
C ILE A 95 7.69 -5.63 -6.69
N THR A 96 7.71 -5.26 -7.97
CA THR A 96 8.26 -3.99 -8.44
C THR A 96 7.10 -3.05 -8.81
N LEU A 97 7.07 -1.86 -8.21
CA LEU A 97 6.12 -0.82 -8.53
C LEU A 97 6.68 0.14 -9.59
N ASP A 98 5.77 0.74 -10.37
CA ASP A 98 6.12 1.76 -11.35
C ASP A 98 6.58 3.07 -10.67
N PRO A 99 7.62 3.77 -11.17
CA PRO A 99 8.09 5.03 -10.60
C PRO A 99 7.06 6.16 -10.57
N SER A 100 6.02 6.14 -11.40
CA SER A 100 4.93 7.12 -11.38
C SER A 100 4.19 7.21 -10.05
N VAL A 101 4.29 6.19 -9.19
CA VAL A 101 3.73 6.23 -7.83
C VAL A 101 4.32 7.37 -6.97
N LEU A 102 5.45 7.95 -7.38
CA LEU A 102 6.12 9.06 -6.71
C LEU A 102 5.79 10.44 -7.33
N ASP A 103 4.96 10.48 -8.38
CA ASP A 103 4.62 11.70 -9.12
C ASP A 103 3.58 12.56 -8.39
N GLY A 104 3.83 12.89 -7.13
CA GLY A 104 2.90 13.69 -6.34
C GLY A 104 3.56 14.52 -5.24
N ASP A 105 2.77 15.36 -4.60
CA ASP A 105 3.23 16.17 -3.46
C ASP A 105 3.33 15.37 -2.16
N GLY A 106 2.80 14.14 -2.14
CA GLY A 106 2.85 13.21 -1.03
C GLY A 106 2.84 11.77 -1.52
N PHE A 107 2.97 10.85 -0.59
CA PHE A 107 2.95 9.43 -0.86
C PHE A 107 2.22 8.70 0.26
N THR A 108 1.47 7.67 -0.11
CA THR A 108 0.87 6.71 0.82
C THR A 108 1.15 5.30 0.32
N PHE A 109 1.55 4.46 1.23
CA PHE A 109 1.54 3.01 1.08
C PHE A 109 0.66 2.42 2.17
N ALA A 110 -0.22 1.49 1.82
CA ALA A 110 -0.99 0.71 2.78
C ALA A 110 -1.10 -0.74 2.31
N ALA A 111 -1.10 -1.69 3.25
CA ALA A 111 -1.26 -3.11 2.97
C ALA A 111 -1.72 -3.86 4.22
N TRP A 112 -2.37 -5.00 4.03
CA TRP A 112 -2.52 -6.01 5.04
C TRP A 112 -1.30 -6.93 5.03
N LEU A 113 -0.78 -7.25 6.20
CA LEU A 113 0.42 -8.07 6.40
C LEU A 113 0.11 -9.22 7.35
N ASN A 114 0.48 -10.43 6.98
CA ASN A 114 0.53 -11.60 7.86
C ASN A 114 1.94 -12.20 7.80
N PRO A 115 2.87 -11.70 8.63
CA PRO A 115 4.24 -12.18 8.60
C PRO A 115 4.37 -13.59 9.20
N GLU A 116 5.13 -14.47 8.55
CA GLU A 116 5.52 -15.77 9.10
C GLU A 116 6.83 -15.70 9.87
N SER A 117 7.69 -14.76 9.50
CA SER A 117 8.91 -14.46 10.26
C SER A 117 9.37 -13.02 10.05
N TRP A 118 10.12 -12.48 11.01
CA TRP A 118 10.83 -11.24 10.87
C TRP A 118 12.34 -11.48 10.93
N ARG A 119 13.03 -11.13 9.87
CA ARG A 119 14.49 -11.06 9.84
C ARG A 119 14.91 -9.60 9.99
N VAL A 120 16.00 -9.38 10.70
CA VAL A 120 16.56 -8.03 10.86
C VAL A 120 16.81 -7.41 9.50
N TRP A 121 16.32 -6.20 9.28
CA TRP A 121 16.35 -5.46 8.02
C TRP A 121 15.42 -6.01 6.93
N SER A 122 14.60 -7.03 7.15
CA SER A 122 13.59 -7.40 6.15
C SER A 122 12.63 -6.25 5.87
N ARG A 123 12.33 -6.04 4.58
CA ARG A 123 11.56 -4.90 4.08
C ARG A 123 10.15 -5.30 3.72
N VAL A 124 9.19 -4.48 4.14
CA VAL A 124 7.83 -4.46 3.59
C VAL A 124 7.79 -3.60 2.33
N LEU A 125 8.46 -2.45 2.36
CA LEU A 125 8.59 -1.50 1.25
C LEU A 125 10.00 -0.93 1.25
N ASP A 126 10.57 -0.73 0.09
CA ASP A 126 11.85 -0.03 -0.09
C ASP A 126 11.82 0.77 -1.40
N ILE A 127 12.01 2.07 -1.31
CA ILE A 127 12.00 3.01 -2.43
C ILE A 127 13.28 3.82 -2.37
N GLY A 128 14.11 3.78 -3.42
CA GLY A 128 15.26 4.67 -3.44
C GLY A 128 16.48 4.15 -4.16
N ASN A 129 17.64 4.54 -3.65
CA ASN A 129 18.95 4.30 -4.28
C ASN A 129 20.08 4.09 -3.25
N GLN A 130 19.75 3.69 -2.03
CA GLN A 130 20.70 3.51 -0.91
C GLN A 130 21.24 4.82 -0.30
N LYS A 131 20.91 5.98 -0.83
CA LYS A 131 21.30 7.29 -0.28
C LYS A 131 20.10 8.18 0.02
N GLU A 132 19.14 8.13 -0.86
CA GLU A 132 17.85 8.80 -0.76
C GLU A 132 16.80 7.69 -0.79
N ASP A 133 16.25 7.37 0.36
CA ASP A 133 15.40 6.20 0.55
C ASP A 133 14.15 6.53 1.37
N LEU A 134 13.06 5.86 1.06
CA LEU A 134 11.95 5.58 1.96
C LEU A 134 11.85 4.08 2.11
N TRP A 135 12.01 3.56 3.31
CA TRP A 135 11.83 2.15 3.53
C TRP A 135 11.02 1.86 4.80
N ILE A 136 10.34 0.72 4.79
CA ILE A 136 9.57 0.20 5.93
C ILE A 136 10.00 -1.24 6.17
N GLY A 137 10.43 -1.56 7.39
CA GLY A 137 10.89 -2.90 7.70
C GLY A 137 11.21 -3.07 9.19
N MET A 138 11.77 -4.22 9.53
CA MET A 138 12.17 -4.51 10.92
C MET A 138 13.52 -3.85 11.25
N ASP A 139 13.51 -2.99 12.27
CA ASP A 139 14.73 -2.38 12.80
C ASP A 139 15.50 -3.35 13.71
N TRP A 140 16.81 -3.42 13.52
CA TRP A 140 17.66 -4.34 14.27
C TRP A 140 17.82 -3.95 15.75
N SER A 141 17.86 -2.65 16.03
CA SER A 141 18.20 -2.13 17.34
C SER A 141 17.01 -2.12 18.30
N THR A 142 15.84 -1.74 17.80
CA THR A 142 14.60 -1.61 18.60
C THR A 142 13.71 -2.83 18.50
N ARG A 143 13.89 -3.67 17.48
CA ARG A 143 12.99 -4.78 17.15
C ARG A 143 11.55 -4.30 16.89
N MET A 144 11.40 -3.06 16.42
CA MET A 144 10.12 -2.45 16.03
C MET A 144 10.01 -2.40 14.50
N LEU A 145 8.80 -2.19 14.02
CA LEU A 145 8.60 -1.72 12.65
C LEU A 145 9.11 -0.29 12.57
N ARG A 146 9.93 0.00 11.56
CA ARG A 146 10.52 1.31 11.33
C ARG A 146 10.25 1.75 9.91
N MET A 147 9.82 2.98 9.74
CA MET A 147 9.88 3.70 8.47
C MET A 147 11.02 4.71 8.58
N ASP A 148 12.00 4.59 7.70
CA ASP A 148 12.99 5.64 7.47
C ASP A 148 12.68 6.42 6.22
N VAL A 149 12.89 7.72 6.31
CA VAL A 149 12.85 8.63 5.16
C VAL A 149 14.18 9.39 5.15
N LEU A 150 15.00 9.10 4.15
CA LEU A 150 16.33 9.68 3.97
C LEU A 150 16.35 10.52 2.70
N GLY A 151 17.00 11.67 2.76
CA GLY A 151 17.22 12.52 1.58
C GLY A 151 18.10 13.71 1.90
N ALA A 152 18.47 14.49 0.91
CA ALA A 152 19.33 15.66 1.04
C ALA A 152 18.80 16.70 2.05
N LYS A 153 17.50 16.71 2.34
CA LYS A 153 16.83 17.62 3.29
C LYS A 153 16.78 17.08 4.73
N GLY A 154 17.43 15.95 5.00
CA GLY A 154 17.49 15.32 6.31
C GLY A 154 17.03 13.87 6.31
N SER A 155 17.02 13.29 7.51
CA SER A 155 16.52 11.93 7.71
C SER A 155 15.64 11.89 8.95
N VAL A 156 14.60 11.05 8.91
CA VAL A 156 13.71 10.80 10.03
C VAL A 156 13.37 9.32 10.13
N SER A 157 13.17 8.85 11.36
CA SER A 157 12.73 7.49 11.64
C SER A 157 11.42 7.54 12.41
N VAL A 158 10.42 6.85 11.89
CA VAL A 158 9.09 6.69 12.52
C VAL A 158 8.96 5.24 12.95
N LEU A 159 8.56 5.00 14.20
CA LEU A 159 8.50 3.67 14.78
C LEU A 159 7.06 3.26 15.06
N ALA A 160 6.78 1.97 14.92
CA ALA A 160 5.52 1.35 15.30
C ALA A 160 5.78 -0.04 15.90
N PRO A 161 4.81 -0.61 16.66
CA PRO A 161 4.90 -2.01 17.06
C PRO A 161 5.10 -2.91 15.85
N LEU A 162 6.01 -3.88 15.96
CA LEU A 162 6.20 -4.89 14.92
C LEU A 162 4.93 -5.75 14.81
N PRO A 163 4.37 -5.95 13.60
CA PRO A 163 3.27 -6.87 13.39
C PRO A 163 3.60 -8.26 13.93
N LYS A 164 2.64 -8.89 14.60
CA LYS A 164 2.85 -10.21 15.18
C LYS A 164 2.83 -11.29 14.11
N ILE A 165 3.69 -12.27 14.27
CA ILE A 165 3.76 -13.45 13.40
C ILE A 165 2.42 -14.20 13.45
N GLY A 166 1.88 -14.54 12.27
CA GLY A 166 0.63 -15.26 12.10
C GLY A 166 -0.64 -14.45 12.40
N GLU A 167 -0.53 -13.12 12.60
CA GLU A 167 -1.69 -12.25 12.81
C GLU A 167 -1.78 -11.19 11.71
N TRP A 168 -2.95 -11.06 11.07
CA TRP A 168 -3.20 -10.00 10.12
C TRP A 168 -3.12 -8.62 10.76
N THR A 169 -2.32 -7.75 10.17
CA THR A 169 -2.11 -6.37 10.64
C THR A 169 -2.16 -5.43 9.44
N HIS A 170 -3.02 -4.42 9.48
CA HIS A 170 -3.02 -3.36 8.50
C HIS A 170 -1.93 -2.34 8.84
N LEU A 171 -1.01 -2.15 7.92
CA LEU A 171 0.01 -1.11 7.94
C LEU A 171 -0.38 0.00 6.98
N ALA A 172 -0.18 1.27 7.38
CA ALA A 172 -0.13 2.37 6.42
C ALA A 172 0.96 3.38 6.80
N ALA A 173 1.57 3.97 5.78
CA ALA A 173 2.62 4.97 5.89
C ALA A 173 2.34 6.15 4.97
N THR A 174 2.55 7.37 5.45
CA THR A 174 2.35 8.59 4.63
C THR A 174 3.49 9.58 4.80
N ILE A 175 3.89 10.25 3.71
CA ILE A 175 4.77 11.43 3.70
C ILE A 175 4.18 12.53 2.80
N ASP A 176 4.37 13.80 3.16
CA ASP A 176 3.90 14.96 2.39
C ASP A 176 4.92 16.12 2.33
N GLY A 177 6.17 15.88 2.74
CA GLY A 177 7.19 16.93 2.83
C GLY A 177 7.01 17.88 4.02
N GLY A 178 6.05 17.59 4.91
CA GLY A 178 5.86 18.28 6.19
C GLY A 178 5.94 17.31 7.37
N VAL A 179 5.41 16.09 7.17
CA VAL A 179 5.32 15.07 8.22
C VAL A 179 5.35 13.67 7.63
N ALA A 180 6.06 12.77 8.32
CA ALA A 180 6.02 11.33 8.10
C ALA A 180 5.18 10.67 9.19
N LYS A 181 4.30 9.73 8.81
CA LYS A 181 3.37 9.07 9.74
C LYS A 181 3.32 7.58 9.50
N LEU A 182 3.21 6.80 10.58
CA LEU A 182 2.86 5.38 10.54
C LEU A 182 1.53 5.13 11.25
N TYR A 183 0.76 4.21 10.67
CA TYR A 183 -0.52 3.77 11.19
C TYR A 183 -0.53 2.25 11.30
N ILE A 184 -1.09 1.73 12.38
CA ILE A 184 -1.37 0.30 12.58
C ILE A 184 -2.86 0.12 12.83
N ASN A 185 -3.49 -0.78 12.05
CA ASN A 185 -4.91 -1.08 12.13
C ASN A 185 -5.77 0.20 12.08
N GLY A 186 -5.51 1.06 11.09
CA GLY A 186 -6.20 2.31 10.84
C GLY A 186 -5.94 3.44 11.85
N LYS A 187 -5.07 3.24 12.86
CA LYS A 187 -4.81 4.21 13.93
C LYS A 187 -3.40 4.76 13.82
N LEU A 188 -3.29 6.10 13.93
CA LEU A 188 -1.99 6.77 13.98
C LEU A 188 -1.17 6.25 15.17
N THR A 189 0.01 5.71 14.88
CA THR A 189 0.96 5.24 15.89
C THR A 189 1.99 6.30 16.22
N GLN A 190 2.62 6.87 15.21
CA GLN A 190 3.61 7.93 15.38
C GLN A 190 3.63 8.88 14.18
N ARG A 191 3.99 10.12 14.43
CA ARG A 191 4.27 11.13 13.41
C ARG A 191 5.52 11.92 13.77
N ILE A 192 6.32 12.26 12.76
CA ILE A 192 7.55 13.04 12.93
C ILE A 192 7.63 14.09 11.83
N PRO A 193 7.99 15.36 12.12
CA PRO A 193 8.24 16.36 11.08
C PRO A 193 9.27 15.84 10.07
N CYS A 194 8.94 15.88 8.78
CA CYS A 194 9.77 15.38 7.69
C CYS A 194 9.74 16.38 6.54
N ARG A 195 10.90 16.82 6.08
CA ARG A 195 11.02 17.78 4.97
C ARG A 195 11.27 17.12 3.63
N VAL A 196 11.50 15.83 3.62
CA VAL A 196 11.73 15.03 2.40
C VAL A 196 10.39 14.80 1.72
N LYS A 197 10.30 15.05 0.43
CA LYS A 197 9.13 14.78 -0.41
C LYS A 197 9.36 13.52 -1.26
N PRO A 198 8.32 12.87 -1.80
CA PRO A 198 8.49 11.77 -2.74
C PRO A 198 9.41 12.12 -3.91
N ALA A 199 9.26 13.30 -4.51
CA ALA A 199 10.10 13.76 -5.62
C ALA A 199 11.60 13.89 -5.26
N ASP A 200 11.94 14.12 -3.98
CA ASP A 200 13.33 14.17 -3.55
C ASP A 200 13.98 12.76 -3.59
N ILE A 201 13.19 11.71 -3.36
CA ILE A 201 13.60 10.30 -3.44
C ILE A 201 13.55 9.83 -4.89
N GLY A 202 12.46 10.16 -5.59
CA GLY A 202 12.19 9.72 -6.96
C GLY A 202 13.19 10.22 -7.99
N ALA A 203 13.86 11.35 -7.75
CA ALA A 203 14.80 11.95 -8.69
C ALA A 203 15.94 11.00 -9.13
N ASN A 204 16.30 10.03 -8.29
CA ASN A 204 17.38 9.07 -8.57
C ASN A 204 16.96 7.63 -8.18
N VAL A 205 15.68 7.31 -8.15
CA VAL A 205 15.20 5.99 -7.76
C VAL A 205 15.81 4.90 -8.64
N GLN A 206 16.30 3.83 -8.01
CA GLN A 206 16.82 2.64 -8.69
C GLN A 206 15.83 1.49 -8.65
N GLY A 207 15.06 1.39 -7.57
CA GLY A 207 14.02 0.39 -7.42
C GLY A 207 12.95 0.83 -6.43
N ILE A 208 11.73 0.37 -6.68
CA ILE A 208 10.56 0.51 -5.81
C ILE A 208 10.02 -0.88 -5.56
N TYR A 209 10.36 -1.45 -4.41
CA TYR A 209 10.09 -2.85 -4.10
C TYR A 209 9.13 -3.00 -2.94
N VAL A 210 8.14 -3.88 -3.11
CA VAL A 210 7.37 -4.44 -2.00
C VAL A 210 7.93 -5.84 -1.71
N GLY A 211 8.29 -6.08 -0.46
CA GLY A 211 8.87 -7.34 -0.02
C GLY A 211 10.40 -7.47 -0.18
N ALA A 212 11.05 -6.56 -0.91
CA ALA A 212 12.50 -6.57 -1.11
C ALA A 212 13.16 -5.23 -0.79
N SER A 213 14.48 -5.14 -0.98
CA SER A 213 15.30 -3.98 -0.65
C SER A 213 16.25 -3.60 -1.79
N ASN A 214 16.59 -2.31 -1.92
CA ASN A 214 17.70 -1.83 -2.73
C ASN A 214 19.09 -2.18 -2.13
N TRP A 215 19.10 -2.72 -0.90
CA TRP A 215 20.27 -3.25 -0.21
C TRP A 215 20.25 -4.79 -0.22
N PRO A 216 21.36 -5.47 0.05
CA PRO A 216 21.37 -6.93 0.19
C PRO A 216 20.77 -7.36 1.55
N ASP A 217 19.61 -6.83 1.89
CA ASP A 217 18.86 -7.14 3.10
C ASP A 217 17.92 -8.34 2.88
N PRO A 218 17.51 -9.04 3.94
CA PRO A 218 16.53 -10.11 3.83
C PRO A 218 15.19 -9.62 3.27
N LEU A 219 14.54 -10.41 2.43
CA LEU A 219 13.21 -10.15 1.91
C LEU A 219 12.14 -10.39 2.99
N PHE A 220 10.95 -9.84 2.80
CA PHE A 220 9.78 -10.13 3.63
C PHE A 220 9.41 -11.61 3.51
N HIS A 221 8.87 -12.19 4.59
CA HIS A 221 8.41 -13.57 4.63
C HIS A 221 7.02 -13.63 5.26
N GLY A 222 6.02 -14.04 4.50
CA GLY A 222 4.62 -14.10 4.89
C GLY A 222 3.70 -13.63 3.76
N VAL A 223 2.44 -13.38 4.07
CA VAL A 223 1.42 -12.98 3.09
C VAL A 223 1.18 -11.46 3.17
N MET A 224 1.02 -10.82 2.02
CA MET A 224 0.49 -9.46 1.89
C MET A 224 -0.79 -9.47 1.05
N ASP A 225 -1.69 -8.55 1.38
CA ASP A 225 -2.95 -8.41 0.66
C ASP A 225 -3.42 -6.95 0.64
N ASN A 226 -4.31 -6.62 -0.31
CA ASN A 226 -4.93 -5.30 -0.43
C ASN A 226 -3.90 -4.16 -0.41
N ILE A 227 -2.87 -4.26 -1.27
CA ILE A 227 -1.82 -3.24 -1.38
C ILE A 227 -2.37 -2.00 -2.09
N LEU A 228 -2.35 -0.86 -1.41
CA LEU A 228 -2.79 0.43 -1.93
C LEU A 228 -1.62 1.41 -1.95
N VAL A 229 -1.45 2.08 -3.09
CA VAL A 229 -0.47 3.15 -3.28
C VAL A 229 -1.17 4.42 -3.74
N ALA A 230 -0.83 5.56 -3.12
CA ALA A 230 -1.36 6.85 -3.54
C ALA A 230 -0.24 7.89 -3.67
N ASN A 231 -0.35 8.79 -4.67
CA ASN A 231 0.59 9.88 -4.93
C ASN A 231 0.33 11.13 -4.08
N ARG A 232 -0.41 10.98 -3.00
CA ARG A 232 -0.63 11.98 -1.94
C ARG A 232 -0.63 11.32 -0.57
N ALA A 233 -0.43 12.11 0.46
CA ALA A 233 -0.61 11.63 1.83
C ALA A 233 -2.12 11.55 2.16
N LEU A 234 -2.63 10.34 2.35
CA LEU A 234 -3.98 10.15 2.85
C LEU A 234 -4.11 10.68 4.28
N SER A 235 -5.24 11.30 4.58
CA SER A 235 -5.57 11.77 5.93
C SER A 235 -5.80 10.59 6.89
N GLY A 236 -5.76 10.85 8.18
CA GLY A 236 -6.04 9.81 9.18
C GLY A 236 -7.44 9.22 9.09
N SER A 237 -8.43 9.99 8.64
CA SER A 237 -9.80 9.50 8.40
C SER A 237 -9.87 8.60 7.16
N GLU A 238 -9.13 8.92 6.10
CA GLU A 238 -9.02 8.09 4.91
C GLU A 238 -8.28 6.77 5.22
N ILE A 239 -7.17 6.83 5.96
CA ILE A 239 -6.48 5.60 6.42
C ILE A 239 -7.39 4.72 7.29
N ALA A 240 -8.23 5.32 8.13
CA ALA A 240 -9.21 4.56 8.91
C ALA A 240 -10.32 3.97 8.04
N ALA A 241 -10.65 4.59 6.91
CA ALA A 241 -11.58 4.05 5.93
C ALA A 241 -10.94 2.92 5.10
N VAL A 242 -9.69 3.08 4.65
CA VAL A 242 -8.90 2.01 3.98
C VAL A 242 -8.79 0.77 4.87
N TYR A 243 -8.53 0.96 6.17
CA TYR A 243 -8.51 -0.16 7.13
C TYR A 243 -9.82 -0.94 7.21
N LYS A 244 -10.97 -0.28 7.00
CA LYS A 244 -12.29 -0.94 6.98
C LYS A 244 -12.57 -1.68 5.66
N GLY A 245 -11.82 -1.38 4.65
CA GLY A 245 -11.89 -1.92 3.30
C GLY A 245 -11.84 -0.82 2.24
N VAL A 246 -11.65 -1.24 1.02
CA VAL A 246 -11.59 -0.39 -0.17
C VAL A 246 -12.69 -0.84 -1.13
N VAL A 247 -13.36 0.12 -1.76
CA VAL A 247 -14.23 -0.11 -2.92
C VAL A 247 -13.39 0.23 -4.14
N ALA A 248 -13.09 -0.74 -4.96
CA ALA A 248 -12.28 -0.60 -6.16
C ALA A 248 -12.93 0.36 -7.16
N PHE A 249 -12.15 0.90 -8.08
CA PHE A 249 -12.64 1.91 -9.04
C PHE A 249 -13.74 1.34 -9.96
N ASP A 250 -13.55 0.13 -10.44
CA ASP A 250 -14.47 -0.61 -11.31
C ASP A 250 -15.77 -1.05 -10.61
N GLU A 251 -15.75 -1.16 -9.27
CA GLU A 251 -16.94 -1.45 -8.46
C GLU A 251 -17.72 -0.18 -8.04
N ALA A 252 -17.10 0.99 -8.18
CA ALA A 252 -17.66 2.27 -7.76
C ALA A 252 -18.53 2.95 -8.84
N GLU A 253 -18.44 2.52 -10.10
CA GLU A 253 -19.25 2.98 -11.23
C GLU A 253 -20.60 2.21 -11.30
#